data_df15b976dd38e6471ed846a469711310
#
_entry.id   df15b976dd38e6471ed846a469711310
#
_cell.length_a   1.000
_cell.length_b   1.000
_cell.length_c   1.000
_cell.angle_alpha   90.00
_cell.angle_beta   90.00
_cell.angle_gamma   90.00
#
_symmetry.space_group_name_H-M   'P 1'
#
loop_
_entity.id
_entity.type
_entity.pdbx_description
1 polymer ?
#
loop_
_entity_poly.entity_id
_entity_poly.type
_entity_poly.pdbx_seq_one_letter_code
_entity_poly.pdbx_strand_id
1 'polypeptide(L)'
;MKTDALNSRVGAVMKWVGIITALISFSGALYGLIHWAGEVRDQKRVFGKQLKSGQAQEAAGDLTGAWDSFKHAEATVVDEGVFAKLLGGLSAEQRQVRTAQQDLAMEWFRSSRVPDGTPFSTIADKLVSVLTVGANTSSGARKADLLAHIGWAYFLKRRDGDESLHPDAEYKEAITADAKNPYANVFWGHWILWNHGPLSEANERFAAALSSDRARAVVHQFQLSALANVRSNDTDAAWLRVVSDMQVGGEKAGSALRDEVCNRYAQALQDDALKQQILAQVPATRQVELLQSALQSEGISEVQKTTLSVALAESLEAAGHQQEALENWNMLAIELKSQPHPIWSDRVNAAIKRLSRKR
;
A
#
# COMPACT_ATOMS: atom_id res chain seq x y z
N MET A 1 58.91 -39.65 58.58
CA MET A 1 58.80 -40.28 57.25
C MET A 1 57.42 -40.89 56.89
N LYS A 2 56.46 -41.11 57.80
CA LYS A 2 55.13 -41.63 57.45
C LYS A 2 54.10 -40.57 57.00
N THR A 3 54.23 -39.30 57.45
CA THR A 3 53.29 -38.19 57.16
C THR A 3 53.44 -37.65 55.74
N ASP A 4 54.63 -37.62 55.17
CA ASP A 4 54.86 -37.10 53.78
C ASP A 4 54.31 -38.01 52.70
N ALA A 5 54.36 -39.33 52.92
CA ALA A 5 53.81 -40.30 51.99
C ALA A 5 52.26 -40.28 51.97
N LEU A 6 51.65 -39.94 53.14
CA LEU A 6 50.19 -39.81 53.24
C LEU A 6 49.69 -38.54 52.52
N ASN A 7 50.38 -37.41 52.72
CA ASN A 7 50.06 -36.15 52.04
C ASN A 7 50.23 -36.20 50.51
N SER A 8 51.24 -36.90 50.03
CA SER A 8 51.47 -37.19 48.61
C SER A 8 50.36 -38.01 47.98
N ARG A 9 49.86 -39.02 48.66
CA ARG A 9 48.74 -39.86 48.19
C ARG A 9 47.41 -39.09 48.18
N VAL A 10 47.12 -38.28 49.22
CA VAL A 10 45.93 -37.44 49.29
C VAL A 10 45.96 -36.38 48.17
N GLY A 11 47.11 -35.77 47.92
CA GLY A 11 47.27 -34.82 46.81
C GLY A 11 47.05 -35.45 45.44
N ALA A 12 47.51 -36.69 45.24
CA ALA A 12 47.27 -37.43 43.99
C ALA A 12 45.78 -37.78 43.82
N VAL A 13 45.09 -38.24 44.88
CA VAL A 13 43.65 -38.52 44.84
C VAL A 13 42.84 -37.26 44.55
N MET A 14 43.16 -36.12 45.16
CA MET A 14 42.50 -34.84 44.91
C MET A 14 42.68 -34.40 43.43
N LYS A 15 43.83 -34.57 42.85
CA LYS A 15 44.08 -34.30 41.42
C LYS A 15 43.21 -35.18 40.51
N TRP A 16 43.14 -36.46 40.79
CA TRP A 16 42.30 -37.41 40.02
C TRP A 16 40.81 -37.11 40.18
N VAL A 17 40.30 -36.75 41.35
CA VAL A 17 38.95 -36.31 41.57
C VAL A 17 38.66 -35.06 40.76
N GLY A 18 39.56 -34.07 40.75
CA GLY A 18 39.42 -32.86 39.91
C GLY A 18 39.35 -33.14 38.42
N ILE A 19 40.20 -34.05 37.92
CA ILE A 19 40.22 -34.48 36.52
C ILE A 19 38.91 -35.20 36.14
N ILE A 20 38.44 -36.11 36.96
CA ILE A 20 37.21 -36.85 36.74
C ILE A 20 36.00 -35.91 36.77
N THR A 21 35.94 -34.99 37.72
CA THR A 21 34.86 -33.98 37.78
C THR A 21 34.87 -33.07 36.54
N ALA A 22 36.05 -32.63 36.08
CA ALA A 22 36.19 -31.84 34.84
C ALA A 22 35.75 -32.61 33.60
N LEU A 23 36.08 -33.89 33.51
CA LEU A 23 35.66 -34.75 32.40
C LEU A 23 34.15 -35.01 32.40
N ILE A 24 33.54 -35.24 33.57
CA ILE A 24 32.08 -35.40 33.67
C ILE A 24 31.36 -34.09 33.29
N SER A 25 31.84 -32.96 33.81
CA SER A 25 31.28 -31.63 33.46
C SER A 25 31.42 -31.31 31.99
N PHE A 26 32.56 -31.60 31.38
CA PHE A 26 32.79 -31.41 29.95
C PHE A 26 31.91 -32.34 29.09
N SER A 27 31.76 -33.62 29.46
CA SER A 27 30.90 -34.57 28.78
C SER A 27 29.42 -34.17 28.88
N GLY A 28 28.99 -33.70 30.05
CA GLY A 28 27.63 -33.15 30.25
C GLY A 28 27.37 -31.89 29.41
N ALA A 29 28.33 -30.98 29.36
CA ALA A 29 28.21 -29.78 28.53
C ALA A 29 28.19 -30.12 27.03
N LEU A 30 29.03 -31.06 26.59
CA LEU A 30 29.05 -31.52 25.19
C LEU A 30 27.73 -32.21 24.79
N TYR A 31 27.21 -33.08 25.66
CA TYR A 31 25.91 -33.72 25.44
C TYR A 31 24.77 -32.67 25.36
N GLY A 32 24.74 -31.70 26.27
CA GLY A 32 23.79 -30.62 26.25
C GLY A 32 23.87 -29.80 24.97
N LEU A 33 25.09 -29.50 24.48
CA LEU A 33 25.29 -28.78 23.24
C LEU A 33 24.78 -29.55 22.00
N ILE A 34 25.05 -30.83 21.94
CA ILE A 34 24.59 -31.72 20.85
C ILE A 34 23.06 -31.81 20.85
N HIS A 35 22.46 -31.99 22.01
CA HIS A 35 20.99 -32.05 22.16
C HIS A 35 20.35 -30.74 21.74
N TRP A 36 20.84 -29.60 22.25
CA TRP A 36 20.38 -28.25 21.88
C TRP A 36 20.54 -28.01 20.35
N ALA A 37 21.67 -28.40 19.74
CA ALA A 37 21.86 -28.23 18.30
C ALA A 37 20.85 -29.05 17.48
N GLY A 38 20.46 -30.24 17.98
CA GLY A 38 19.40 -31.05 17.40
C GLY A 38 18.05 -30.40 17.48
N GLU A 39 17.68 -29.85 18.65
CA GLU A 39 16.43 -29.15 18.87
C GLU A 39 16.34 -27.90 17.98
N VAL A 40 17.38 -27.06 17.92
CA VAL A 40 17.45 -25.88 17.04
C VAL A 40 17.27 -26.25 15.59
N ARG A 41 17.87 -27.37 15.13
CA ARG A 41 17.71 -27.84 13.76
C ARG A 41 16.25 -28.22 13.44
N ASP A 42 15.58 -28.92 14.36
CA ASP A 42 14.18 -29.32 14.19
C ASP A 42 13.25 -28.11 14.24
N GLN A 43 13.49 -27.17 15.16
CA GLN A 43 12.76 -25.91 15.23
C GLN A 43 12.90 -25.11 13.92
N LYS A 44 14.12 -24.97 13.37
CA LYS A 44 14.35 -24.31 12.07
C LYS A 44 13.60 -24.98 10.92
N ARG A 45 13.48 -26.31 10.94
CA ARG A 45 12.72 -27.04 9.92
C ARG A 45 11.22 -26.75 10.01
N VAL A 46 10.65 -26.76 11.22
CA VAL A 46 9.24 -26.44 11.45
C VAL A 46 8.96 -24.97 11.12
N PHE A 47 9.79 -24.05 11.61
CA PHE A 47 9.76 -22.63 11.27
C PHE A 47 9.72 -22.40 9.75
N GLY A 48 10.65 -23.00 9.01
CA GLY A 48 10.71 -22.82 7.55
C GLY A 48 9.46 -23.30 6.83
N LYS A 49 8.77 -24.33 7.33
CA LYS A 49 7.47 -24.77 6.78
C LYS A 49 6.38 -23.76 7.05
N GLN A 50 6.26 -23.29 8.29
CA GLN A 50 5.24 -22.32 8.69
C GLN A 50 5.43 -20.96 8.00
N LEU A 51 6.67 -20.48 7.90
CA LEU A 51 6.99 -19.24 7.21
C LEU A 51 6.59 -19.32 5.71
N LYS A 52 6.93 -20.40 5.03
CA LYS A 52 6.54 -20.62 3.63
C LYS A 52 5.02 -20.74 3.46
N SER A 53 4.34 -21.38 4.41
CA SER A 53 2.87 -21.45 4.41
C SER A 53 2.26 -20.06 4.52
N GLY A 54 2.74 -19.24 5.46
CA GLY A 54 2.28 -17.87 5.62
C GLY A 54 2.50 -17.02 4.37
N GLN A 55 3.69 -17.10 3.77
CA GLN A 55 4.00 -16.38 2.52
C GLN A 55 3.10 -16.82 1.34
N ALA A 56 2.78 -18.11 1.23
CA ALA A 56 1.88 -18.61 0.19
C ALA A 56 0.43 -18.13 0.41
N GLN A 57 -0.02 -18.10 1.66
CA GLN A 57 -1.34 -17.58 2.03
C GLN A 57 -1.45 -16.07 1.79
N GLU A 58 -0.41 -15.30 2.16
CA GLU A 58 -0.31 -13.86 1.86
C GLU A 58 -0.40 -13.61 0.35
N ALA A 59 0.37 -14.33 -0.46
CA ALA A 59 0.33 -14.23 -1.91
C ALA A 59 -1.04 -14.61 -2.51
N ALA A 60 -1.80 -15.49 -1.84
CA ALA A 60 -3.16 -15.85 -2.21
C ALA A 60 -4.22 -14.86 -1.70
N GLY A 61 -3.81 -13.85 -0.93
CA GLY A 61 -4.71 -12.86 -0.31
C GLY A 61 -5.42 -13.36 0.95
N ASP A 62 -5.05 -14.52 1.49
CA ASP A 62 -5.52 -15.02 2.79
C ASP A 62 -4.67 -14.44 3.93
N LEU A 63 -4.96 -13.17 4.28
CA LEU A 63 -4.20 -12.44 5.28
C LEU A 63 -4.37 -13.05 6.69
N THR A 64 -5.53 -13.62 6.99
CA THR A 64 -5.82 -14.27 8.28
C THR A 64 -5.01 -15.55 8.44
N GLY A 65 -5.04 -16.42 7.44
CA GLY A 65 -4.25 -17.65 7.44
C GLY A 65 -2.74 -17.36 7.48
N ALA A 66 -2.28 -16.34 6.74
CA ALA A 66 -0.89 -15.88 6.78
C ALA A 66 -0.48 -15.43 8.19
N TRP A 67 -1.31 -14.63 8.84
CA TRP A 67 -1.08 -14.17 10.21
C TRP A 67 -0.94 -15.33 11.20
N ASP A 68 -1.86 -16.29 11.14
CA ASP A 68 -1.82 -17.46 12.01
C ASP A 68 -0.59 -18.32 11.75
N SER A 69 -0.21 -18.52 10.48
CA SER A 69 1.02 -19.24 10.12
C SER A 69 2.28 -18.54 10.64
N PHE A 70 2.37 -17.20 10.54
CA PHE A 70 3.49 -16.44 11.09
C PHE A 70 3.52 -16.48 12.63
N LYS A 71 2.37 -16.46 13.31
CA LYS A 71 2.31 -16.65 14.76
C LYS A 71 2.78 -18.06 15.18
N HIS A 72 2.39 -19.08 14.44
CA HIS A 72 2.91 -20.43 14.69
C HIS A 72 4.42 -20.51 14.43
N ALA A 73 4.93 -19.86 13.37
CA ALA A 73 6.37 -19.78 13.12
C ALA A 73 7.11 -19.08 14.27
N GLU A 74 6.57 -17.95 14.78
CA GLU A 74 7.15 -17.24 15.93
C GLU A 74 7.19 -18.11 17.17
N ALA A 75 6.12 -18.86 17.46
CA ALA A 75 6.05 -19.75 18.62
C ALA A 75 7.07 -20.91 18.55
N THR A 76 7.52 -21.30 17.35
CA THR A 76 8.53 -22.37 17.20
C THR A 76 9.97 -21.89 17.36
N VAL A 77 10.23 -20.58 17.35
CA VAL A 77 11.58 -20.01 17.42
C VAL A 77 11.88 -19.36 18.77
N VAL A 78 11.28 -19.88 19.83
CA VAL A 78 11.57 -19.47 21.19
C VAL A 78 12.77 -20.31 21.69
N ASP A 79 13.88 -19.63 21.97
CA ASP A 79 15.09 -20.25 22.51
C ASP A 79 15.54 -19.47 23.75
N GLU A 80 15.32 -20.03 24.92
CA GLU A 80 15.63 -19.42 26.21
C GLU A 80 16.91 -20.03 26.88
N GLY A 81 17.57 -20.96 26.22
CA GLY A 81 18.70 -21.69 26.76
C GLY A 81 20.00 -20.87 26.91
N VAL A 82 20.92 -21.36 27.74
CA VAL A 82 22.25 -20.75 27.92
C VAL A 82 23.02 -20.73 26.60
N PHE A 83 22.91 -21.79 25.81
CA PHE A 83 23.56 -21.89 24.49
C PHE A 83 23.00 -20.89 23.48
N ALA A 84 21.69 -20.57 23.52
CA ALA A 84 21.10 -19.54 22.69
C ALA A 84 21.72 -18.17 22.94
N LYS A 85 21.93 -17.81 24.19
CA LYS A 85 22.56 -16.53 24.59
C LYS A 85 24.01 -16.43 24.10
N LEU A 86 24.75 -17.54 24.09
CA LEU A 86 26.14 -17.56 23.68
C LEU A 86 26.35 -17.70 22.16
N LEU A 87 25.49 -18.47 21.50
CA LEU A 87 25.66 -18.87 20.10
C LEU A 87 24.64 -18.25 19.15
N GLY A 88 23.68 -17.49 19.67
CA GLY A 88 22.69 -16.76 18.89
C GLY A 88 21.58 -17.59 18.23
N GLY A 89 21.51 -18.89 18.53
CA GLY A 89 20.52 -19.90 18.14
C GLY A 89 19.52 -19.55 17.02
N LEU A 90 18.35 -19.04 17.39
CA LEU A 90 17.23 -18.75 16.50
C LEU A 90 17.00 -17.24 16.26
N SER A 91 17.95 -16.37 16.60
CA SER A 91 17.78 -14.92 16.51
C SER A 91 17.55 -14.40 15.09
N ALA A 92 18.07 -15.08 14.08
CA ALA A 92 17.84 -14.71 12.68
C ALA A 92 16.41 -15.05 12.25
N GLU A 93 15.90 -16.21 12.63
CA GLU A 93 14.55 -16.68 12.37
C GLU A 93 13.52 -15.81 13.10
N GLN A 94 13.81 -15.43 14.35
CA GLN A 94 12.96 -14.48 15.11
C GLN A 94 12.85 -13.11 14.40
N ARG A 95 13.97 -12.57 13.90
CA ARG A 95 13.93 -11.34 13.10
C ARG A 95 13.14 -11.52 11.83
N GLN A 96 13.33 -12.65 11.14
CA GLN A 96 12.64 -12.93 9.88
C GLN A 96 11.12 -13.00 10.04
N VAL A 97 10.62 -13.72 11.05
CA VAL A 97 9.17 -13.83 11.27
C VAL A 97 8.57 -12.48 11.71
N ARG A 98 9.27 -11.71 12.57
CA ARG A 98 8.81 -10.37 12.95
C ARG A 98 8.73 -9.43 11.76
N THR A 99 9.71 -9.48 10.85
CA THR A 99 9.64 -8.70 9.62
C THR A 99 8.45 -9.12 8.76
N ALA A 100 8.21 -10.43 8.58
CA ALA A 100 7.06 -10.93 7.83
C ALA A 100 5.72 -10.50 8.46
N GLN A 101 5.59 -10.57 9.78
CA GLN A 101 4.40 -10.09 10.49
C GLN A 101 4.17 -8.58 10.29
N GLN A 102 5.24 -7.77 10.31
CA GLN A 102 5.15 -6.34 10.07
C GLN A 102 4.74 -6.03 8.62
N ASP A 103 5.31 -6.74 7.65
CA ASP A 103 4.97 -6.55 6.24
C ASP A 103 3.51 -6.93 5.97
N LEU A 104 3.07 -8.06 6.50
CA LEU A 104 1.68 -8.50 6.45
C LEU A 104 0.73 -7.49 7.14
N ALA A 105 1.11 -6.95 8.29
CA ALA A 105 0.30 -5.94 9.00
C ALA A 105 0.13 -4.67 8.16
N MET A 106 1.20 -4.20 7.51
CA MET A 106 1.13 -3.05 6.60
C MET A 106 0.25 -3.32 5.39
N GLU A 107 0.36 -4.50 4.78
CA GLU A 107 -0.49 -4.93 3.67
C GLU A 107 -1.96 -5.00 4.09
N TRP A 108 -2.23 -5.57 5.26
CA TRP A 108 -3.58 -5.69 5.80
C TRP A 108 -4.25 -4.32 5.97
N PHE A 109 -3.54 -3.34 6.54
CA PHE A 109 -4.07 -1.98 6.67
C PHE A 109 -4.31 -1.31 5.30
N ARG A 110 -3.48 -1.56 4.30
CA ARG A 110 -3.72 -1.05 2.93
C ARG A 110 -4.93 -1.69 2.27
N SER A 111 -5.15 -2.98 2.49
CA SER A 111 -6.27 -3.71 1.90
C SER A 111 -7.60 -3.45 2.62
N SER A 112 -7.58 -2.98 3.88
CA SER A 112 -8.74 -2.80 4.76
C SER A 112 -9.64 -4.05 4.87
N ARG A 113 -9.08 -5.24 4.63
CA ARG A 113 -9.80 -6.51 4.71
C ARG A 113 -9.85 -6.98 6.16
N VAL A 114 -11.06 -7.25 6.64
CA VAL A 114 -11.30 -7.77 8.00
C VAL A 114 -12.09 -9.07 7.85
N PRO A 115 -11.72 -10.15 8.58
CA PRO A 115 -12.50 -11.38 8.59
C PRO A 115 -13.93 -11.14 9.07
N ASP A 116 -14.89 -11.86 8.48
CA ASP A 116 -16.29 -11.79 8.86
C ASP A 116 -16.47 -12.00 10.38
N GLY A 117 -17.30 -11.17 11.00
CA GLY A 117 -17.63 -11.26 12.42
C GLY A 117 -16.53 -10.77 13.38
N THR A 118 -15.37 -10.30 12.87
CA THR A 118 -14.31 -9.75 13.73
C THR A 118 -14.35 -8.22 13.71
N PRO A 119 -14.48 -7.55 14.85
CA PRO A 119 -14.38 -6.09 14.89
C PRO A 119 -13.02 -5.60 14.38
N PHE A 120 -13.02 -4.59 13.52
CA PHE A 120 -11.79 -4.01 12.96
C PHE A 120 -10.82 -3.58 14.08
N SER A 121 -11.31 -2.93 15.14
CA SER A 121 -10.52 -2.50 16.28
C SER A 121 -9.70 -3.63 16.92
N THR A 122 -10.27 -4.83 17.04
CA THR A 122 -9.59 -5.99 17.64
C THR A 122 -8.42 -6.48 16.80
N ILE A 123 -8.55 -6.45 15.48
CA ILE A 123 -7.46 -6.80 14.55
C ILE A 123 -6.45 -5.67 14.52
N ALA A 124 -6.90 -4.43 14.39
CA ALA A 124 -6.05 -3.25 14.32
C ALA A 124 -5.10 -3.15 15.52
N ASP A 125 -5.58 -3.39 16.75
CA ASP A 125 -4.74 -3.32 17.95
C ASP A 125 -3.58 -4.34 17.92
N LYS A 126 -3.83 -5.57 17.44
CA LYS A 126 -2.80 -6.59 17.30
C LYS A 126 -1.76 -6.19 16.25
N LEU A 127 -2.21 -5.71 15.08
CA LEU A 127 -1.34 -5.27 14.00
C LEU A 127 -0.52 -4.04 14.39
N VAL A 128 -1.15 -3.04 15.02
CA VAL A 128 -0.46 -1.84 15.55
C VAL A 128 0.61 -2.21 16.56
N SER A 129 0.35 -3.16 17.47
CA SER A 129 1.34 -3.62 18.44
C SER A 129 2.61 -4.15 17.75
N VAL A 130 2.47 -4.98 16.70
CA VAL A 130 3.60 -5.52 15.94
C VAL A 130 4.36 -4.42 15.20
N LEU A 131 3.64 -3.46 14.59
CA LEU A 131 4.26 -2.32 13.91
C LEU A 131 5.02 -1.42 14.89
N THR A 132 4.46 -1.18 16.07
CA THR A 132 5.09 -0.35 17.12
C THR A 132 6.40 -0.95 17.60
N VAL A 133 6.45 -2.26 17.84
CA VAL A 133 7.70 -2.96 18.19
C VAL A 133 8.73 -2.79 17.08
N GLY A 134 8.30 -2.91 15.82
CA GLY A 134 9.14 -2.70 14.66
C GLY A 134 9.67 -1.26 14.57
N ALA A 135 8.81 -0.27 14.71
CA ALA A 135 9.17 1.16 14.63
C ALA A 135 10.22 1.55 15.69
N ASN A 136 10.08 1.02 16.91
CA ASN A 136 11.01 1.27 18.00
C ASN A 136 12.41 0.66 17.78
N THR A 137 12.53 -0.34 16.92
CA THR A 137 13.79 -1.05 16.66
C THR A 137 14.37 -0.78 15.26
N SER A 138 13.66 -0.02 14.44
CA SER A 138 14.04 0.33 13.06
C SER A 138 14.48 1.79 12.94
N SER A 139 15.09 2.15 11.82
CA SER A 139 15.47 3.53 11.48
C SER A 139 15.21 3.81 9.99
N GLY A 140 15.31 5.07 9.58
CA GLY A 140 15.19 5.51 8.19
C GLY A 140 13.88 5.07 7.54
N ALA A 141 13.93 4.65 6.28
CA ALA A 141 12.75 4.30 5.49
C ALA A 141 11.88 3.21 6.13
N ARG A 142 12.48 2.19 6.77
CA ARG A 142 11.70 1.14 7.44
C ARG A 142 10.90 1.69 8.62
N LYS A 143 11.53 2.53 9.47
CA LYS A 143 10.82 3.19 10.56
C LYS A 143 9.67 4.05 10.04
N ALA A 144 9.92 4.80 8.98
CA ALA A 144 8.91 5.64 8.35
C ALA A 144 7.72 4.83 7.80
N ASP A 145 7.98 3.69 7.14
CA ASP A 145 6.92 2.79 6.65
C ASP A 145 6.02 2.30 7.80
N LEU A 146 6.63 1.85 8.89
CA LEU A 146 5.91 1.31 10.04
C LEU A 146 5.06 2.39 10.72
N LEU A 147 5.63 3.58 10.97
CA LEU A 147 4.92 4.71 11.56
C LEU A 147 3.78 5.21 10.67
N ALA A 148 4.00 5.30 9.35
CA ALA A 148 2.96 5.68 8.40
C ALA A 148 1.75 4.75 8.47
N HIS A 149 1.98 3.43 8.58
CA HIS A 149 0.89 2.47 8.68
C HIS A 149 0.23 2.44 10.07
N ILE A 150 0.95 2.78 11.15
CA ILE A 150 0.33 3.02 12.46
C ILE A 150 -0.61 4.23 12.38
N GLY A 151 -0.15 5.34 11.79
CA GLY A 151 -1.00 6.51 11.56
C GLY A 151 -2.23 6.17 10.70
N TRP A 152 -2.05 5.36 9.64
CA TRP A 152 -3.16 4.89 8.82
C TRP A 152 -4.16 4.03 9.60
N ALA A 153 -3.67 3.15 10.50
CA ALA A 153 -4.53 2.38 11.39
C ALA A 153 -5.35 3.28 12.33
N TYR A 154 -4.75 4.34 12.87
CA TYR A 154 -5.45 5.32 13.71
C TYR A 154 -6.52 6.08 12.91
N PHE A 155 -6.21 6.47 11.66
CA PHE A 155 -7.21 7.05 10.77
C PHE A 155 -8.39 6.09 10.54
N LEU A 156 -8.14 4.81 10.24
CA LEU A 156 -9.19 3.83 10.02
C LEU A 156 -10.05 3.61 11.26
N LYS A 157 -9.45 3.51 12.45
CA LYS A 157 -10.19 3.41 13.71
C LYS A 157 -11.02 4.66 14.00
N ARG A 158 -10.48 5.85 13.71
CA ARG A 158 -11.22 7.11 13.84
C ARG A 158 -12.40 7.18 12.88
N ARG A 159 -12.22 6.81 11.62
CA ARG A 159 -13.31 6.70 10.63
C ARG A 159 -14.42 5.78 11.12
N ASP A 160 -14.07 4.70 11.82
CA ASP A 160 -14.99 3.71 12.34
C ASP A 160 -15.55 4.06 13.73
N GLY A 161 -15.28 5.27 14.25
CA GLY A 161 -15.93 5.86 15.42
C GLY A 161 -15.05 6.16 16.64
N ASP A 162 -13.75 5.87 16.61
CA ASP A 162 -12.84 6.22 17.71
C ASP A 162 -12.24 7.62 17.51
N GLU A 163 -13.04 8.64 17.82
CA GLU A 163 -12.65 10.05 17.63
C GLU A 163 -11.45 10.50 18.46
N SER A 164 -11.02 9.71 19.45
CA SER A 164 -9.87 10.06 20.30
C SER A 164 -8.52 9.92 19.58
N LEU A 165 -8.46 9.16 18.50
CA LEU A 165 -7.25 8.88 17.75
C LEU A 165 -6.95 9.97 16.71
N HIS A 166 -5.70 10.42 16.68
CA HIS A 166 -5.18 11.40 15.74
C HIS A 166 -3.87 10.91 15.13
N PRO A 167 -3.80 10.71 13.81
CA PRO A 167 -2.61 10.13 13.16
C PRO A 167 -1.47 11.13 12.92
N ASP A 168 -1.65 12.40 13.27
CA ASP A 168 -0.71 13.48 12.94
C ASP A 168 0.70 13.28 13.51
N ALA A 169 0.79 12.73 14.72
CA ALA A 169 2.06 12.49 15.40
C ALA A 169 2.89 11.44 14.65
N GLU A 170 2.25 10.35 14.26
CA GLU A 170 2.85 9.24 13.54
C GLU A 170 3.33 9.67 12.15
N TYR A 171 2.53 10.47 11.42
CA TYR A 171 2.94 10.98 10.12
C TYR A 171 4.11 11.96 10.22
N LYS A 172 4.13 12.85 11.22
CA LYS A 172 5.24 13.78 11.45
C LYS A 172 6.53 13.03 11.80
N GLU A 173 6.45 12.02 12.67
CA GLU A 173 7.61 11.20 13.01
C GLU A 173 8.08 10.37 11.80
N ALA A 174 7.17 9.81 11.02
CA ALA A 174 7.51 9.08 9.80
C ALA A 174 8.26 9.96 8.79
N ILE A 175 7.80 11.19 8.55
CA ILE A 175 8.48 12.15 7.66
C ILE A 175 9.82 12.62 8.24
N THR A 176 9.93 12.71 9.56
CA THR A 176 11.22 13.00 10.20
C THR A 176 12.22 11.87 9.97
N ALA A 177 11.77 10.62 9.97
CA ALA A 177 12.61 9.47 9.69
C ALA A 177 12.98 9.32 8.20
N ASP A 178 12.04 9.65 7.29
CA ASP A 178 12.24 9.65 5.83
C ASP A 178 11.27 10.65 5.18
N ALA A 179 11.78 11.83 4.83
CA ALA A 179 10.97 12.93 4.29
C ALA A 179 10.28 12.61 2.95
N LYS A 180 10.83 11.66 2.18
CA LYS A 180 10.28 11.21 0.89
C LYS A 180 9.51 9.89 1.00
N ASN A 181 9.17 9.47 2.21
CA ASN A 181 8.44 8.23 2.41
C ASN A 181 7.08 8.28 1.68
N PRO A 182 6.81 7.36 0.72
CA PRO A 182 5.59 7.43 -0.07
C PRO A 182 4.32 7.22 0.77
N TYR A 183 4.36 6.29 1.73
CA TYR A 183 3.20 6.00 2.57
C TYR A 183 2.89 7.13 3.55
N ALA A 184 3.91 7.66 4.24
CA ALA A 184 3.73 8.76 5.17
C ALA A 184 3.12 9.99 4.49
N ASN A 185 3.64 10.32 3.31
CA ASN A 185 3.15 11.47 2.56
C ASN A 185 1.74 11.23 1.98
N VAL A 186 1.45 10.08 1.37
CA VAL A 186 0.12 9.85 0.79
C VAL A 186 -0.97 9.71 1.86
N PHE A 187 -0.69 9.05 2.99
CA PHE A 187 -1.66 8.91 4.08
C PHE A 187 -1.91 10.24 4.77
N TRP A 188 -0.86 11.07 4.93
CA TRP A 188 -1.05 12.42 5.46
C TRP A 188 -1.83 13.31 4.51
N GLY A 189 -1.57 13.28 3.21
CA GLY A 189 -2.38 13.98 2.21
C GLY A 189 -3.85 13.55 2.25
N HIS A 190 -4.10 12.25 2.40
CA HIS A 190 -5.45 11.71 2.58
C HIS A 190 -6.11 12.26 3.87
N TRP A 191 -5.38 12.27 4.98
CA TRP A 191 -5.85 12.80 6.27
C TRP A 191 -6.18 14.30 6.20
N ILE A 192 -5.36 15.11 5.51
CA ILE A 192 -5.62 16.52 5.29
C ILE A 192 -6.98 16.70 4.61
N LEU A 193 -7.24 16.02 3.51
CA LEU A 193 -8.51 16.12 2.79
C LEU A 193 -9.70 15.59 3.60
N TRP A 194 -9.51 14.52 4.35
CA TRP A 194 -10.54 13.98 5.24
C TRP A 194 -10.99 14.99 6.29
N ASN A 195 -10.08 15.80 6.81
CA ASN A 195 -10.37 16.88 7.76
C ASN A 195 -10.73 18.22 7.08
N HIS A 196 -11.14 18.19 5.82
CA HIS A 196 -11.48 19.39 5.05
C HIS A 196 -10.35 20.44 4.97
N GLY A 197 -9.10 19.99 5.04
CA GLY A 197 -7.92 20.82 4.84
C GLY A 197 -7.71 21.23 3.39
N PRO A 198 -6.76 22.14 3.11
CA PRO A 198 -6.55 22.68 1.78
C PRO A 198 -6.06 21.62 0.78
N LEU A 199 -6.64 21.61 -0.43
CA LEU A 199 -6.20 20.73 -1.52
C LEU A 199 -4.73 21.00 -1.91
N SER A 200 -4.26 22.26 -1.81
CA SER A 200 -2.86 22.62 -2.09
C SER A 200 -1.88 21.88 -1.17
N GLU A 201 -2.17 21.83 0.14
CA GLU A 201 -1.33 21.14 1.12
C GLU A 201 -1.34 19.63 0.88
N ALA A 202 -2.52 19.05 0.60
CA ALA A 202 -2.62 17.62 0.25
C ALA A 202 -1.82 17.30 -1.03
N ASN A 203 -1.88 18.18 -2.06
CA ASN A 203 -1.13 18.01 -3.30
C ASN A 203 0.39 18.09 -3.09
N GLU A 204 0.89 18.92 -2.19
CA GLU A 204 2.32 18.92 -1.81
C GLU A 204 2.74 17.58 -1.23
N ARG A 205 1.90 16.98 -0.37
CA ARG A 205 2.14 15.64 0.18
C ARG A 205 2.10 14.57 -0.90
N PHE A 206 1.12 14.59 -1.79
CA PHE A 206 1.03 13.64 -2.90
C PHE A 206 2.24 13.75 -3.85
N ALA A 207 2.68 14.97 -4.16
CA ALA A 207 3.88 15.19 -4.96
C ALA A 207 5.14 14.65 -4.27
N ALA A 208 5.27 14.85 -2.95
CA ALA A 208 6.35 14.28 -2.17
C ALA A 208 6.32 12.73 -2.17
N ALA A 209 5.14 12.13 -2.06
CA ALA A 209 4.96 10.67 -2.16
C ALA A 209 5.40 10.12 -3.51
N LEU A 210 5.05 10.80 -4.61
CA LEU A 210 5.38 10.43 -5.99
C LEU A 210 6.83 10.75 -6.39
N SER A 211 7.57 11.50 -5.56
CA SER A 211 9.01 11.75 -5.79
C SER A 211 9.87 10.50 -5.59
N SER A 212 9.31 9.43 -5.05
CA SER A 212 9.90 8.10 -4.93
C SER A 212 9.24 7.17 -5.94
N ASP A 213 10.04 6.39 -6.67
CA ASP A 213 9.51 5.34 -7.58
C ASP A 213 8.90 4.16 -6.82
N ARG A 214 9.13 4.10 -5.52
CA ARG A 214 8.61 3.05 -4.64
C ARG A 214 7.11 3.26 -4.40
N ALA A 215 6.34 2.18 -4.51
CA ALA A 215 4.91 2.13 -4.19
C ALA A 215 4.00 3.07 -5.02
N ARG A 216 4.42 3.46 -6.23
CA ARG A 216 3.71 4.44 -7.07
C ARG A 216 2.22 4.10 -7.26
N ALA A 217 1.90 2.84 -7.60
CA ALA A 217 0.51 2.41 -7.78
C ALA A 217 -0.33 2.54 -6.50
N VAL A 218 0.28 2.23 -5.34
CA VAL A 218 -0.39 2.40 -4.03
C VAL A 218 -0.63 3.89 -3.76
N VAL A 219 0.35 4.75 -4.03
CA VAL A 219 0.20 6.21 -3.86
C VAL A 219 -0.97 6.73 -4.71
N HIS A 220 -1.04 6.37 -5.99
CA HIS A 220 -2.14 6.77 -6.86
C HIS A 220 -3.50 6.27 -6.33
N GLN A 221 -3.58 5.02 -5.87
CA GLN A 221 -4.81 4.47 -5.30
C GLN A 221 -5.31 5.29 -4.10
N PHE A 222 -4.42 5.62 -3.17
CA PHE A 222 -4.79 6.41 -1.98
C PHE A 222 -5.07 7.87 -2.32
N GLN A 223 -4.37 8.45 -3.28
CA GLN A 223 -4.63 9.79 -3.79
C GLN A 223 -6.01 9.88 -4.44
N LEU A 224 -6.36 8.93 -5.32
CA LEU A 224 -7.69 8.86 -5.94
C LEU A 224 -8.79 8.71 -4.89
N SER A 225 -8.58 7.84 -3.89
CA SER A 225 -9.52 7.66 -2.78
C SER A 225 -9.72 8.95 -1.98
N ALA A 226 -8.64 9.66 -1.66
CA ALA A 226 -8.70 10.93 -0.94
C ALA A 226 -9.49 12.00 -1.72
N LEU A 227 -9.19 12.16 -3.01
CA LEU A 227 -9.84 13.12 -3.88
C LEU A 227 -11.33 12.81 -4.13
N ALA A 228 -11.70 11.51 -4.14
CA ALA A 228 -13.09 11.09 -4.29
C ALA A 228 -13.96 11.41 -3.07
N ASN A 229 -13.37 11.55 -1.88
CA ASN A 229 -14.09 11.89 -0.65
C ASN A 229 -14.46 13.37 -0.56
N VAL A 230 -13.81 14.24 -1.34
CA VAL A 230 -14.05 15.69 -1.35
C VAL A 230 -14.65 16.05 -2.70
N ARG A 231 -15.95 16.39 -2.73
CA ARG A 231 -16.67 16.75 -3.96
C ARG A 231 -16.55 18.25 -4.24
N SER A 232 -15.68 18.61 -5.19
CA SER A 232 -15.55 19.96 -5.74
C SER A 232 -14.96 19.90 -7.15
N ASN A 233 -15.13 20.98 -7.95
CA ASN A 233 -14.58 21.05 -9.30
C ASN A 233 -13.05 20.91 -9.31
N ASP A 234 -12.35 21.44 -8.30
CA ASP A 234 -10.90 21.32 -8.16
C ASP A 234 -10.44 19.90 -7.88
N THR A 235 -11.16 19.19 -7.00
CA THR A 235 -10.83 17.79 -6.69
C THR A 235 -11.21 16.85 -7.81
N ASP A 236 -12.27 17.09 -8.55
CA ASP A 236 -12.67 16.31 -9.72
C ASP A 236 -11.66 16.47 -10.86
N ALA A 237 -11.18 17.69 -11.11
CA ALA A 237 -10.11 17.94 -12.07
C ALA A 237 -8.77 17.32 -11.63
N ALA A 238 -8.41 17.42 -10.35
CA ALA A 238 -7.23 16.79 -9.79
C ALA A 238 -7.29 15.26 -9.89
N TRP A 239 -8.45 14.67 -9.66
CA TRP A 239 -8.69 13.24 -9.81
C TRP A 239 -8.44 12.77 -11.26
N LEU A 240 -8.99 13.48 -12.26
CA LEU A 240 -8.74 13.17 -13.68
C LEU A 240 -7.27 13.33 -14.05
N ARG A 241 -6.56 14.30 -13.47
CA ARG A 241 -5.11 14.45 -13.65
C ARG A 241 -4.37 13.21 -13.16
N VAL A 242 -4.70 12.70 -11.96
CA VAL A 242 -4.07 11.48 -11.43
C VAL A 242 -4.29 10.28 -12.35
N VAL A 243 -5.51 10.09 -12.88
CA VAL A 243 -5.79 9.00 -13.82
C VAL A 243 -4.99 9.15 -15.11
N SER A 244 -4.87 10.38 -15.63
CA SER A 244 -4.01 10.66 -16.78
C SER A 244 -2.53 10.36 -16.52
N ASP A 245 -2.02 10.70 -15.32
CA ASP A 245 -0.63 10.40 -14.93
C ASP A 245 -0.38 8.90 -14.77
N MET A 246 -1.36 8.14 -14.25
CA MET A 246 -1.33 6.66 -14.19
C MET A 246 -1.22 6.05 -15.60
N GLN A 247 -2.04 6.54 -16.53
CA GLN A 247 -2.03 6.05 -17.91
C GLN A 247 -0.68 6.27 -18.60
N VAL A 248 -0.10 7.45 -18.43
CA VAL A 248 1.26 7.75 -18.95
C VAL A 248 2.32 6.88 -18.30
N GLY A 249 2.15 6.56 -17.02
CA GLY A 249 3.01 5.62 -16.28
C GLY A 249 2.80 4.15 -16.68
N GLY A 250 1.88 3.85 -17.59
CA GLY A 250 1.57 2.48 -18.02
C GLY A 250 0.74 1.68 -17.02
N GLU A 251 0.16 2.34 -16.01
CA GLU A 251 -0.74 1.71 -15.05
C GLU A 251 -2.11 1.43 -15.70
N LYS A 252 -2.63 0.22 -15.54
CA LYS A 252 -3.93 -0.14 -16.14
C LYS A 252 -5.07 0.35 -15.27
N ALA A 253 -5.96 1.15 -15.85
CA ALA A 253 -7.23 1.53 -15.24
C ALA A 253 -8.22 0.36 -15.29
N GLY A 254 -8.77 -0.04 -14.13
CA GLY A 254 -9.87 -1.01 -14.06
C GLY A 254 -11.21 -0.40 -14.51
N SER A 255 -12.24 -1.25 -14.68
CA SER A 255 -13.58 -0.82 -15.14
C SER A 255 -14.22 0.26 -14.24
N ALA A 256 -14.06 0.15 -12.92
CA ALA A 256 -14.58 1.14 -11.97
C ALA A 256 -13.95 2.54 -12.19
N LEU A 257 -12.66 2.60 -12.52
CA LEU A 257 -11.97 3.85 -12.78
C LEU A 257 -12.46 4.50 -14.09
N ARG A 258 -12.69 3.70 -15.13
CA ARG A 258 -13.29 4.13 -16.40
C ARG A 258 -14.68 4.72 -16.20
N ASP A 259 -15.54 4.04 -15.43
CA ASP A 259 -16.89 4.51 -15.17
C ASP A 259 -16.88 5.86 -14.46
N GLU A 260 -15.95 6.06 -13.55
CA GLU A 260 -15.78 7.33 -12.86
C GLU A 260 -15.19 8.44 -13.77
N VAL A 261 -14.29 8.10 -14.70
CA VAL A 261 -13.86 9.03 -15.76
C VAL A 261 -15.05 9.49 -16.60
N CYS A 262 -15.91 8.56 -17.01
CA CYS A 262 -17.11 8.87 -17.78
C CYS A 262 -18.04 9.81 -16.99
N ASN A 263 -18.28 9.54 -15.70
CA ASN A 263 -19.14 10.36 -14.84
C ASN A 263 -18.61 11.80 -14.71
N ARG A 264 -17.30 11.98 -14.52
CA ARG A 264 -16.70 13.32 -14.40
C ARG A 264 -16.78 14.10 -15.71
N TYR A 265 -16.54 13.47 -16.84
CA TYR A 265 -16.71 14.13 -18.14
C TYR A 265 -18.18 14.43 -18.45
N ALA A 266 -19.12 13.56 -18.05
CA ALA A 266 -20.55 13.82 -18.16
C ALA A 266 -20.96 15.08 -17.38
N GLN A 267 -20.38 15.30 -16.20
CA GLN A 267 -20.59 16.52 -15.41
C GLN A 267 -19.95 17.74 -16.09
N ALA A 268 -18.69 17.60 -16.54
CA ALA A 268 -17.97 18.69 -17.20
C ALA A 268 -18.64 19.15 -18.52
N LEU A 269 -19.37 18.28 -19.20
CA LEU A 269 -20.16 18.65 -20.37
C LEU A 269 -21.37 19.54 -20.04
N GLN A 270 -21.76 19.63 -18.76
CA GLN A 270 -22.89 20.42 -18.24
C GLN A 270 -22.42 21.56 -17.34
N ASP A 271 -21.16 21.58 -16.90
CA ASP A 271 -20.57 22.58 -16.01
C ASP A 271 -19.30 23.17 -16.64
N ASP A 272 -19.42 24.39 -17.19
CA ASP A 272 -18.30 25.08 -17.81
C ASP A 272 -17.17 25.39 -16.82
N ALA A 273 -17.46 25.58 -15.53
CA ALA A 273 -16.44 25.84 -14.52
C ALA A 273 -15.60 24.57 -14.28
N LEU A 274 -16.23 23.41 -14.13
CA LEU A 274 -15.52 22.12 -14.04
C LEU A 274 -14.71 21.86 -15.30
N LYS A 275 -15.28 22.12 -16.48
CA LYS A 275 -14.57 21.96 -17.76
C LYS A 275 -13.29 22.79 -17.83
N GLN A 276 -13.34 24.04 -17.39
CA GLN A 276 -12.16 24.93 -17.35
C GLN A 276 -11.12 24.43 -16.32
N GLN A 277 -11.55 23.94 -15.17
CA GLN A 277 -10.66 23.35 -14.17
C GLN A 277 -9.98 22.09 -14.70
N ILE A 278 -10.72 21.21 -15.40
CA ILE A 278 -10.13 20.03 -16.05
C ILE A 278 -9.08 20.45 -17.07
N LEU A 279 -9.39 21.42 -17.94
CA LEU A 279 -8.45 21.90 -18.96
C LEU A 279 -7.18 22.52 -18.35
N ALA A 280 -7.32 23.20 -17.22
CA ALA A 280 -6.18 23.79 -16.50
C ALA A 280 -5.25 22.73 -15.88
N GLN A 281 -5.79 21.57 -15.46
CA GLN A 281 -5.02 20.52 -14.80
C GLN A 281 -4.62 19.35 -15.72
N VAL A 282 -5.42 19.07 -16.74
CA VAL A 282 -5.20 18.01 -17.75
C VAL A 282 -5.16 18.66 -19.12
N PRO A 283 -3.99 18.84 -19.75
CA PRO A 283 -3.88 19.40 -21.09
C PRO A 283 -4.77 18.67 -22.10
N ALA A 284 -5.33 19.38 -23.08
CA ALA A 284 -6.29 18.83 -24.04
C ALA A 284 -5.78 17.57 -24.76
N THR A 285 -4.49 17.50 -25.12
CA THR A 285 -3.86 16.32 -25.71
C THR A 285 -3.95 15.09 -24.79
N ARG A 286 -3.72 15.28 -23.48
CA ARG A 286 -3.85 14.23 -22.48
C ARG A 286 -5.30 13.79 -22.27
N GLN A 287 -6.25 14.74 -22.36
CA GLN A 287 -7.68 14.42 -22.30
C GLN A 287 -8.08 13.55 -23.51
N VAL A 288 -7.56 13.84 -24.71
CA VAL A 288 -7.77 13.00 -25.90
C VAL A 288 -7.30 11.56 -25.66
N GLU A 289 -6.09 11.37 -25.18
CA GLU A 289 -5.54 10.03 -24.87
C GLU A 289 -6.39 9.29 -23.82
N LEU A 290 -6.78 9.97 -22.75
CA LEU A 290 -7.60 9.40 -21.69
C LEU A 290 -8.98 8.97 -22.20
N LEU A 291 -9.64 9.81 -22.98
CA LEU A 291 -10.96 9.54 -23.53
C LEU A 291 -10.93 8.43 -24.58
N GLN A 292 -9.91 8.40 -25.43
CA GLN A 292 -9.71 7.31 -26.40
C GLN A 292 -9.50 5.96 -25.68
N SER A 293 -8.71 5.93 -24.64
CA SER A 293 -8.49 4.73 -23.83
C SER A 293 -9.79 4.27 -23.15
N ALA A 294 -10.59 5.20 -22.62
CA ALA A 294 -11.88 4.88 -22.02
C ALA A 294 -12.87 4.31 -23.04
N LEU A 295 -12.90 4.85 -24.28
CA LEU A 295 -13.76 4.38 -25.35
C LEU A 295 -13.39 2.98 -25.88
N GLN A 296 -12.12 2.58 -25.76
CA GLN A 296 -11.65 1.25 -26.18
C GLN A 296 -11.90 0.16 -25.14
N SER A 297 -12.41 0.51 -23.96
CA SER A 297 -12.61 -0.43 -22.86
C SER A 297 -13.80 -1.36 -23.13
N GLU A 298 -13.68 -2.62 -22.72
CA GLU A 298 -14.79 -3.59 -22.80
C GLU A 298 -15.96 -3.22 -21.85
N GLY A 299 -17.19 -3.54 -22.25
CA GLY A 299 -18.39 -3.38 -21.41
C GLY A 299 -18.89 -1.94 -21.26
N ILE A 300 -18.47 -1.01 -22.12
CA ILE A 300 -19.00 0.36 -22.16
C ILE A 300 -20.44 0.38 -22.71
N SER A 301 -21.36 1.09 -22.02
CA SER A 301 -22.72 1.28 -22.49
C SER A 301 -22.80 2.31 -23.61
N GLU A 302 -23.84 2.27 -24.45
CA GLU A 302 -24.05 3.24 -25.54
C GLU A 302 -24.16 4.69 -25.00
N VAL A 303 -24.76 4.89 -23.83
CA VAL A 303 -24.84 6.21 -23.20
C VAL A 303 -23.45 6.73 -22.80
N GLN A 304 -22.64 5.86 -22.19
CA GLN A 304 -21.26 6.20 -21.84
C GLN A 304 -20.43 6.49 -23.08
N LYS A 305 -20.57 5.67 -24.13
CA LYS A 305 -19.87 5.84 -25.40
C LYS A 305 -20.22 7.19 -26.05
N THR A 306 -21.49 7.54 -26.13
CA THR A 306 -21.93 8.84 -26.66
C THR A 306 -21.34 10.00 -25.84
N THR A 307 -21.41 9.91 -24.51
CA THR A 307 -20.86 10.93 -23.60
C THR A 307 -19.36 11.13 -23.81
N LEU A 308 -18.60 10.03 -23.80
CA LEU A 308 -17.15 10.08 -24.00
C LEU A 308 -16.78 10.57 -25.42
N SER A 309 -17.57 10.21 -26.43
CA SER A 309 -17.33 10.68 -27.82
C SER A 309 -17.57 12.18 -27.96
N VAL A 310 -18.58 12.73 -27.28
CA VAL A 310 -18.80 14.20 -27.22
C VAL A 310 -17.63 14.89 -26.53
N ALA A 311 -17.20 14.36 -25.37
CA ALA A 311 -16.06 14.91 -24.64
C ALA A 311 -14.75 14.82 -25.46
N LEU A 312 -14.54 13.70 -26.16
CA LEU A 312 -13.38 13.52 -27.05
C LEU A 312 -13.37 14.56 -28.19
N ALA A 313 -14.51 14.77 -28.86
CA ALA A 313 -14.60 15.74 -29.95
C ALA A 313 -14.27 17.17 -29.47
N GLU A 314 -14.76 17.57 -28.28
CA GLU A 314 -14.41 18.86 -27.68
C GLU A 314 -12.94 18.95 -27.25
N SER A 315 -12.38 17.86 -26.72
CA SER A 315 -10.95 17.83 -26.36
C SER A 315 -10.04 17.88 -27.60
N LEU A 316 -10.44 17.26 -28.70
CA LEU A 316 -9.75 17.37 -30.00
C LEU A 316 -9.78 18.81 -30.52
N GLU A 317 -10.91 19.52 -30.42
CA GLU A 317 -11.00 20.94 -30.76
C GLU A 317 -10.04 21.78 -29.91
N ALA A 318 -10.05 21.56 -28.59
CA ALA A 318 -9.19 22.28 -27.66
C ALA A 318 -7.69 21.97 -27.88
N ALA A 319 -7.36 20.76 -28.34
CA ALA A 319 -6.00 20.35 -28.71
C ALA A 319 -5.57 20.91 -30.10
N GLY A 320 -6.47 21.55 -30.85
CA GLY A 320 -6.19 22.06 -32.19
C GLY A 320 -6.34 21.04 -33.33
N HIS A 321 -6.78 19.80 -33.03
CA HIS A 321 -7.00 18.72 -33.98
C HIS A 321 -8.33 18.87 -34.76
N GLN A 322 -8.51 20.01 -35.46
CA GLN A 322 -9.78 20.44 -36.06
C GLN A 322 -10.39 19.40 -37.02
N GLN A 323 -9.55 18.72 -37.83
CA GLN A 323 -10.00 17.72 -38.79
C GLN A 323 -10.58 16.50 -38.08
N GLU A 324 -9.84 15.95 -37.09
CA GLU A 324 -10.25 14.80 -36.32
C GLU A 324 -11.49 15.09 -35.47
N ALA A 325 -11.58 16.30 -34.93
CA ALA A 325 -12.75 16.77 -34.20
C ALA A 325 -13.99 16.78 -35.13
N LEU A 326 -13.87 17.32 -36.36
CA LEU A 326 -14.96 17.34 -37.32
C LEU A 326 -15.41 15.93 -37.72
N GLU A 327 -14.48 15.01 -37.91
CA GLU A 327 -14.78 13.61 -38.20
C GLU A 327 -15.55 12.96 -37.07
N ASN A 328 -15.12 13.15 -35.82
CA ASN A 328 -15.83 12.67 -34.63
C ASN A 328 -17.24 13.26 -34.51
N TRP A 329 -17.40 14.58 -34.72
CA TRP A 329 -18.71 15.21 -34.72
C TRP A 329 -19.64 14.66 -35.83
N ASN A 330 -19.13 14.38 -36.99
CA ASN A 330 -19.91 13.79 -38.09
C ASN A 330 -20.35 12.35 -37.79
N MET A 331 -19.48 11.55 -37.16
CA MET A 331 -19.82 10.20 -36.70
C MET A 331 -20.95 10.25 -35.65
N LEU A 332 -20.81 11.13 -34.67
CA LEU A 332 -21.87 11.36 -33.66
C LEU A 332 -23.19 11.80 -34.28
N ALA A 333 -23.15 12.68 -35.33
CA ALA A 333 -24.37 13.10 -36.01
C ALA A 333 -25.09 11.95 -36.72
N ILE A 334 -24.35 10.96 -37.25
CA ILE A 334 -24.93 9.74 -37.86
C ILE A 334 -25.55 8.85 -36.75
N GLU A 335 -24.84 8.64 -35.64
CA GLU A 335 -25.28 7.81 -34.54
C GLU A 335 -26.56 8.38 -33.91
N LEU A 336 -26.61 9.67 -33.66
CA LEU A 336 -27.75 10.36 -33.07
C LEU A 336 -28.98 10.44 -33.99
N LYS A 337 -28.85 10.17 -35.29
CA LYS A 337 -30.01 9.99 -36.18
C LYS A 337 -30.77 8.71 -35.89
N SER A 338 -30.07 7.65 -35.51
CA SER A 338 -30.69 6.36 -35.15
C SER A 338 -31.21 6.33 -33.71
N GLN A 339 -30.56 7.10 -32.82
CA GLN A 339 -30.95 7.23 -31.40
C GLN A 339 -30.95 8.72 -31.00
N PRO A 340 -32.05 9.46 -31.28
CA PRO A 340 -32.07 10.90 -31.03
C PRO A 340 -31.91 11.25 -29.54
N HIS A 341 -30.95 12.10 -29.24
CA HIS A 341 -30.76 12.68 -27.92
C HIS A 341 -30.81 14.22 -28.03
N PRO A 342 -31.88 14.88 -27.57
CA PRO A 342 -32.10 16.29 -27.87
C PRO A 342 -30.91 17.20 -27.54
N ILE A 343 -30.34 17.05 -26.34
CA ILE A 343 -29.22 17.89 -25.88
C ILE A 343 -27.97 17.70 -26.75
N TRP A 344 -27.62 16.48 -27.11
CA TRP A 344 -26.42 16.20 -27.90
C TRP A 344 -26.61 16.56 -29.36
N SER A 345 -27.80 16.36 -29.92
CA SER A 345 -28.09 16.68 -31.34
C SER A 345 -27.83 18.14 -31.66
N ASP A 346 -28.30 19.07 -30.85
CA ASP A 346 -28.09 20.51 -31.04
C ASP A 346 -26.62 20.90 -30.92
N ARG A 347 -25.91 20.33 -29.93
CA ARG A 347 -24.48 20.56 -29.69
C ARG A 347 -23.63 20.07 -30.86
N VAL A 348 -23.89 18.84 -31.36
CA VAL A 348 -23.22 18.25 -32.52
C VAL A 348 -23.43 19.09 -33.78
N ASN A 349 -24.67 19.47 -34.08
CA ASN A 349 -24.98 20.29 -35.27
C ASN A 349 -24.31 21.67 -35.19
N ALA A 350 -24.28 22.29 -34.05
CA ALA A 350 -23.62 23.59 -33.82
C ALA A 350 -22.08 23.45 -34.04
N ALA A 351 -21.47 22.40 -33.54
CA ALA A 351 -20.03 22.14 -33.71
C ALA A 351 -19.64 21.90 -35.16
N ILE A 352 -20.39 21.07 -35.87
CA ILE A 352 -20.16 20.80 -37.30
C ILE A 352 -20.27 22.11 -38.11
N LYS A 353 -21.32 22.89 -37.89
CA LYS A 353 -21.50 24.18 -38.55
C LYS A 353 -20.35 25.16 -38.30
N ARG A 354 -19.86 25.22 -37.05
CA ARG A 354 -18.73 26.06 -36.64
C ARG A 354 -17.42 25.65 -37.33
N LEU A 355 -17.09 24.37 -37.33
CA LEU A 355 -15.86 23.86 -37.86
C LEU A 355 -15.82 23.89 -39.39
N SER A 356 -16.96 23.62 -40.07
CA SER A 356 -17.06 23.69 -41.54
C SER A 356 -16.90 25.09 -42.10
N ARG A 357 -17.11 26.14 -41.28
CA ARG A 357 -16.92 27.54 -41.71
C ARG A 357 -15.48 28.05 -41.58
N LYS A 358 -14.63 27.32 -40.86
CA LYS A 358 -13.22 27.71 -40.66
C LYS A 358 -12.28 27.12 -41.76
N ARG A 359 -12.82 26.32 -42.65
CA ARG A 359 -12.17 25.85 -43.89
C ARG A 359 -12.41 26.86 -45.01
#